data_e80336f5ceda1ec75d7e7ba7c72c6b2e
#
_entry.id   e80336f5ceda1ec75d7e7ba7c72c6b2e
#
_cell.length_a   1.000
_cell.length_b   1.000
_cell.length_c   1.000
_cell.angle_alpha   90.00
_cell.angle_beta   90.00
_cell.angle_gamma   90.00
#
_symmetry.space_group_name_H-M   'P 1'
#
loop_
_entity.id
_entity.type
_entity.pdbx_description
1 polymer ?
#
loop_
_entity_poly.entity_id
_entity_poly.type
_entity_poly.pdbx_seq_one_letter_code
_entity_poly.pdbx_strand_id
1 'polypeptide(L)'
;MSDSLSARLEAAVSALPVRFPGPGGAVAVVKDGEVLVRHTWGYANAERRLPFTPSSLFRMCSITKQFTCGVLLDLFQDPAELDGDVDDRLPQLDEPAPGALHLAHNQSGLRDYWAVAMLHGAPVEGFFGDREGRRVIDGTRTLQFQPGTSYSYVNQNFRLLSDILEDRTGRNFAELLQTSIFNPVGMERAILAAETRAMPDGTVGYEGTVESGFRPAVNNIWWTGDAGLGASLDDMIAWERFIDATRDDPDGLYNRLTTPVTFRDGEAAPYGFGLQRTSLFGRDVTMHGGALRGWRSHRLHVASERLSVVVMFNHMSPAQVAAGQILAAALGVPYEPHRPTQPPHDLYGTFLARETGLSARTEPAPRGATLRLLLVPDMTD
;
A
#
# COMPACT_ATOMS: atom_id res chain seq x y z
N MET A 1 35.22 -9.27 -14.88
CA MET A 1 34.53 -10.46 -14.36
C MET A 1 33.14 -9.96 -13.90
N SER A 2 32.05 -10.51 -14.44
CA SER A 2 30.70 -10.12 -13.94
C SER A 2 30.56 -10.75 -12.55
N ASP A 3 30.26 -9.92 -11.55
CA ASP A 3 29.97 -10.40 -10.22
C ASP A 3 28.79 -11.39 -10.26
N SER A 4 28.89 -12.48 -9.48
CA SER A 4 27.79 -13.44 -9.37
C SER A 4 26.54 -12.78 -8.80
N LEU A 5 25.35 -13.32 -9.10
CA LEU A 5 24.09 -12.84 -8.53
C LEU A 5 24.17 -12.74 -7.00
N SER A 6 24.73 -13.77 -6.35
CA SER A 6 24.91 -13.78 -4.89
C SER A 6 25.77 -12.62 -4.40
N ALA A 7 26.92 -12.35 -5.04
CA ALA A 7 27.80 -11.25 -4.64
C ALA A 7 27.15 -9.88 -4.83
N ARG A 8 26.39 -9.67 -5.92
CA ARG A 8 25.66 -8.43 -6.14
C ARG A 8 24.56 -8.21 -5.10
N LEU A 9 23.79 -9.25 -4.77
CA LEU A 9 22.76 -9.18 -3.75
C LEU A 9 23.35 -8.93 -2.36
N GLU A 10 24.43 -9.63 -2.00
CA GLU A 10 25.11 -9.44 -0.71
C GLU A 10 25.61 -7.99 -0.56
N ALA A 11 26.26 -7.45 -1.57
CA ALA A 11 26.71 -6.06 -1.56
C ALA A 11 25.54 -5.06 -1.43
N ALA A 12 24.46 -5.26 -2.18
CA ALA A 12 23.29 -4.39 -2.15
C ALA A 12 22.57 -4.45 -0.79
N VAL A 13 22.38 -5.65 -0.22
CA VAL A 13 21.72 -5.86 1.09
C VAL A 13 22.55 -5.27 2.23
N SER A 14 23.87 -5.53 2.26
CA SER A 14 24.76 -4.99 3.29
C SER A 14 24.81 -3.45 3.29
N ALA A 15 24.52 -2.81 2.17
CA ALA A 15 24.49 -1.35 2.07
C ALA A 15 23.18 -0.73 2.61
N LEU A 16 22.09 -1.50 2.78
CA LEU A 16 20.77 -0.97 3.16
C LEU A 16 20.78 -0.20 4.48
N PRO A 17 21.37 -0.71 5.60
CA PRO A 17 21.36 0.01 6.87
C PRO A 17 22.09 1.37 6.83
N VAL A 18 23.08 1.49 5.95
CA VAL A 18 23.86 2.73 5.78
C VAL A 18 23.13 3.71 4.86
N ARG A 19 22.54 3.23 3.78
CA ARG A 19 21.82 4.07 2.80
C ARG A 19 20.45 4.52 3.28
N PHE A 20 19.83 3.71 4.12
CA PHE A 20 18.50 3.93 4.68
C PHE A 20 18.57 3.80 6.20
N PRO A 21 19.21 4.74 6.89
CA PRO A 21 19.41 4.66 8.32
C PRO A 21 18.09 4.73 9.07
N GLY A 22 17.99 3.89 10.11
CA GLY A 22 16.82 3.77 10.97
C GLY A 22 16.96 2.66 11.99
N PRO A 23 16.01 2.53 12.95
CA PRO A 23 16.09 1.54 14.01
C PRO A 23 16.22 0.12 13.53
N GLY A 24 15.50 -0.28 12.47
CA GLY A 24 15.58 -1.63 11.96
C GLY A 24 14.92 -1.82 10.59
N GLY A 25 15.15 -2.97 9.99
CA GLY A 25 14.56 -3.31 8.72
C GLY A 25 14.72 -4.79 8.36
N ALA A 26 14.04 -5.16 7.28
CA ALA A 26 14.05 -6.49 6.74
C ALA A 26 14.04 -6.47 5.21
N VAL A 27 14.66 -7.46 4.58
CA VAL A 27 14.65 -7.65 3.13
C VAL A 27 14.61 -9.12 2.77
N ALA A 28 13.80 -9.46 1.77
CA ALA A 28 13.80 -10.77 1.14
C ALA A 28 13.92 -10.65 -0.38
N VAL A 29 14.58 -11.63 -0.99
CA VAL A 29 14.59 -11.86 -2.43
C VAL A 29 14.24 -13.32 -2.67
N VAL A 30 13.19 -13.55 -3.45
CA VAL A 30 12.76 -14.89 -3.87
C VAL A 30 12.90 -14.96 -5.39
N LYS A 31 13.61 -15.99 -5.89
CA LYS A 31 13.79 -16.22 -7.31
C LYS A 31 13.61 -17.69 -7.62
N ASP A 32 12.82 -17.99 -8.65
CA ASP A 32 12.52 -19.38 -9.05
C ASP A 32 11.97 -20.24 -7.88
N GLY A 33 11.19 -19.62 -6.96
CA GLY A 33 10.67 -20.25 -5.74
C GLY A 33 11.70 -20.40 -4.60
N GLU A 34 12.98 -20.08 -4.85
CA GLU A 34 14.04 -20.19 -3.87
C GLU A 34 14.32 -18.85 -3.17
N VAL A 35 14.61 -18.92 -1.87
CA VAL A 35 14.92 -17.74 -1.06
C VAL A 35 16.41 -17.42 -1.19
N LEU A 36 16.75 -16.41 -1.99
CA LEU A 36 18.13 -15.96 -2.17
C LEU A 36 18.60 -15.01 -1.06
N VAL A 37 17.68 -14.22 -0.50
CA VAL A 37 17.94 -13.30 0.60
C VAL A 37 16.79 -13.41 1.61
N ARG A 38 17.16 -13.54 2.88
CA ARG A 38 16.28 -13.45 4.06
C ARG A 38 17.10 -12.79 5.16
N HIS A 39 17.04 -11.46 5.23
CA HIS A 39 17.93 -10.68 6.09
C HIS A 39 17.16 -9.63 6.89
N THR A 40 17.55 -9.49 8.15
CA THR A 40 17.02 -8.47 9.07
C THR A 40 18.17 -7.81 9.81
N TRP A 41 17.97 -6.57 10.23
CA TRP A 41 18.96 -5.82 11.02
C TRP A 41 18.28 -4.89 12.01
N GLY A 42 19.05 -4.45 13.00
CA GLY A 42 18.62 -3.49 14.00
C GLY A 42 17.54 -4.00 14.96
N TYR A 43 16.65 -3.12 15.35
CA TYR A 43 15.67 -3.36 16.42
C TYR A 43 14.24 -3.23 15.89
N ALA A 44 13.39 -4.21 16.21
CA ALA A 44 11.95 -4.13 16.12
C ALA A 44 11.37 -3.15 17.16
N ASN A 45 12.05 -3.04 18.31
CA ASN A 45 11.75 -2.06 19.37
C ASN A 45 13.08 -1.60 20.00
N ALA A 46 13.49 -0.38 19.69
CA ALA A 46 14.79 0.15 20.11
C ALA A 46 14.86 0.43 21.62
N GLU A 47 13.78 0.93 22.22
CA GLU A 47 13.69 1.23 23.67
C GLU A 47 13.84 -0.04 24.51
N ARG A 48 13.24 -1.14 24.03
CA ARG A 48 13.31 -2.45 24.70
C ARG A 48 14.48 -3.31 24.21
N ARG A 49 15.26 -2.82 23.26
CA ARG A 49 16.34 -3.57 22.58
C ARG A 49 15.85 -4.91 22.01
N LEU A 50 14.60 -4.97 21.56
CA LEU A 50 14.04 -6.14 20.89
C LEU A 50 14.60 -6.21 19.47
N PRO A 51 15.39 -7.24 19.11
CA PRO A 51 15.98 -7.31 17.77
C PRO A 51 14.89 -7.48 16.70
N PHE A 52 15.14 -6.94 15.51
CA PHE A 52 14.29 -7.22 14.36
C PHE A 52 14.64 -8.62 13.83
N THR A 53 13.67 -9.52 13.83
CA THR A 53 13.82 -10.90 13.35
C THR A 53 12.92 -11.16 12.15
N PRO A 54 13.17 -12.20 11.36
CA PRO A 54 12.28 -12.54 10.24
C PRO A 54 10.84 -12.86 10.64
N SER A 55 10.61 -13.19 11.92
CA SER A 55 9.28 -13.44 12.48
C SER A 55 8.66 -12.23 13.19
N SER A 56 9.35 -11.10 13.27
CA SER A 56 8.79 -9.86 13.83
C SER A 56 7.63 -9.38 12.97
N LEU A 57 6.49 -9.06 13.61
CA LEU A 57 5.33 -8.54 12.92
C LEU A 57 5.57 -7.09 12.48
N PHE A 58 5.11 -6.77 11.29
CA PHE A 58 5.26 -5.48 10.67
C PHE A 58 3.93 -5.00 10.09
N ARG A 59 3.63 -3.70 10.16
CA ARG A 59 2.47 -3.13 9.48
C ARG A 59 2.75 -3.02 7.99
N MET A 60 2.16 -3.91 7.21
CA MET A 60 2.31 -3.93 5.77
C MET A 60 1.55 -2.78 5.09
N CYS A 61 0.66 -2.12 5.83
CA CYS A 61 -0.13 -0.99 5.36
C CYS A 61 -0.83 -1.32 4.03
N SER A 62 -0.71 -0.46 3.03
CA SER A 62 -1.45 -0.59 1.77
C SER A 62 -1.12 -1.85 0.94
N ILE A 63 -0.10 -2.61 1.28
CA ILE A 63 0.10 -3.95 0.71
C ILE A 63 -1.10 -4.86 1.05
N THR A 64 -1.88 -4.56 2.10
CA THR A 64 -3.15 -5.21 2.43
C THR A 64 -4.10 -5.32 1.25
N LYS A 65 -4.16 -4.30 0.40
CA LYS A 65 -5.15 -4.18 -0.68
C LYS A 65 -5.19 -5.36 -1.64
N GLN A 66 -4.02 -5.92 -1.99
CA GLN A 66 -3.97 -7.13 -2.81
C GLN A 66 -4.57 -8.36 -2.09
N PHE A 67 -4.41 -8.44 -0.77
CA PHE A 67 -5.00 -9.52 0.03
C PHE A 67 -6.51 -9.37 0.17
N THR A 68 -7.01 -8.14 0.28
CA THR A 68 -8.45 -7.84 0.25
C THR A 68 -9.07 -8.23 -1.08
N CYS A 69 -8.42 -7.91 -2.19
CA CYS A 69 -8.84 -8.36 -3.51
C CYS A 69 -8.67 -9.88 -3.67
N GLY A 70 -7.69 -10.49 -3.02
CA GLY A 70 -7.55 -11.94 -2.97
C GLY A 70 -8.74 -12.62 -2.32
N VAL A 71 -9.20 -12.12 -1.16
CA VAL A 71 -10.43 -12.60 -0.50
C VAL A 71 -11.65 -12.38 -1.40
N LEU A 72 -11.77 -11.21 -2.03
CA LEU A 72 -12.84 -10.91 -2.97
C LEU A 72 -12.91 -11.95 -4.11
N LEU A 73 -11.79 -12.22 -4.75
CA LEU A 73 -11.71 -13.16 -5.87
C LEU A 73 -11.85 -14.62 -5.44
N ASP A 74 -11.45 -14.97 -4.22
CA ASP A 74 -11.67 -16.33 -3.68
C ASP A 74 -13.15 -16.61 -3.43
N LEU A 75 -13.89 -15.62 -2.92
CA LEU A 75 -15.28 -15.78 -2.53
C LEU A 75 -16.29 -15.53 -3.67
N PHE A 76 -15.96 -14.68 -4.62
CA PHE A 76 -16.85 -14.26 -5.70
C PHE A 76 -16.23 -14.48 -7.07
N GLN A 77 -16.87 -15.29 -7.89
CA GLN A 77 -16.46 -15.53 -9.28
C GLN A 77 -16.65 -14.25 -10.11
N ASP A 78 -17.76 -13.56 -9.91
CA ASP A 78 -18.05 -12.26 -10.51
C ASP A 78 -18.26 -11.22 -9.40
N PRO A 79 -17.25 -10.38 -9.10
CA PRO A 79 -17.39 -9.33 -8.10
C PRO A 79 -18.50 -8.30 -8.39
N ALA A 80 -19.03 -8.22 -9.62
CA ALA A 80 -20.14 -7.33 -9.93
C ALA A 80 -21.45 -7.71 -9.20
N GLU A 81 -21.53 -8.93 -8.66
CA GLU A 81 -22.64 -9.34 -7.77
C GLU A 81 -22.75 -8.47 -6.50
N LEU A 82 -21.69 -7.74 -6.16
CA LEU A 82 -21.61 -6.86 -4.98
C LEU A 82 -21.93 -5.39 -5.29
N ASP A 83 -22.28 -5.05 -6.53
CA ASP A 83 -22.50 -3.64 -6.92
C ASP A 83 -23.65 -3.00 -6.13
N GLY A 84 -24.71 -3.76 -5.83
CA GLY A 84 -25.81 -3.29 -4.98
C GLY A 84 -25.39 -3.03 -3.54
N ASP A 85 -24.48 -3.86 -3.00
CA ASP A 85 -23.97 -3.66 -1.64
C ASP A 85 -23.09 -2.39 -1.56
N VAL A 86 -22.39 -2.05 -2.65
CA VAL A 86 -21.62 -0.78 -2.71
C VAL A 86 -22.55 0.42 -2.70
N ASP A 87 -23.66 0.37 -3.47
CA ASP A 87 -24.68 1.45 -3.50
C ASP A 87 -25.27 1.68 -2.10
N ASP A 88 -25.65 0.60 -1.42
CA ASP A 88 -26.20 0.66 -0.05
C ASP A 88 -25.23 1.31 0.98
N ARG A 89 -23.92 1.27 0.71
CA ARG A 89 -22.88 1.86 1.56
C ARG A 89 -22.60 3.35 1.27
N LEU A 90 -23.25 3.92 0.26
CA LEU A 90 -23.10 5.32 -0.16
C LEU A 90 -24.45 6.05 -0.18
N PRO A 91 -25.20 6.06 0.95
CA PRO A 91 -26.61 6.46 1.00
C PRO A 91 -26.88 7.93 0.67
N GLN A 92 -25.86 8.77 0.63
CA GLN A 92 -25.98 10.20 0.33
C GLN A 92 -25.37 10.56 -1.04
N LEU A 93 -24.97 9.56 -1.83
CA LEU A 93 -24.39 9.83 -3.15
C LEU A 93 -25.50 10.28 -4.12
N ASP A 94 -25.32 11.46 -4.71
CA ASP A 94 -26.28 12.10 -5.63
C ASP A 94 -26.08 11.61 -7.10
N GLU A 95 -25.19 10.65 -7.33
CA GLU A 95 -24.77 10.10 -8.63
C GLU A 95 -24.83 8.57 -8.60
N PRO A 96 -24.82 7.88 -9.77
CA PRO A 96 -24.71 6.41 -9.78
C PRO A 96 -23.47 5.93 -9.05
N ALA A 97 -23.65 4.98 -8.13
CA ALA A 97 -22.55 4.44 -7.34
C ALA A 97 -21.52 3.67 -8.20
N PRO A 98 -20.24 3.63 -7.79
CA PRO A 98 -19.28 2.73 -8.39
C PRO A 98 -19.62 1.26 -8.08
N GLY A 99 -19.30 0.33 -8.95
CA GLY A 99 -19.37 -1.10 -8.65
C GLY A 99 -18.13 -1.60 -7.89
N ALA A 100 -18.19 -2.82 -7.40
CA ALA A 100 -17.11 -3.47 -6.62
C ALA A 100 -15.77 -3.55 -7.39
N LEU A 101 -15.81 -3.81 -8.69
CA LEU A 101 -14.61 -3.78 -9.54
C LEU A 101 -14.00 -2.38 -9.64
N HIS A 102 -14.82 -1.32 -9.68
CA HIS A 102 -14.30 0.05 -9.65
C HIS A 102 -13.57 0.35 -8.34
N LEU A 103 -14.06 -0.18 -7.21
CA LEU A 103 -13.36 -0.10 -5.92
C LEU A 103 -12.01 -0.84 -5.98
N ALA A 104 -12.00 -2.10 -6.40
CA ALA A 104 -10.81 -2.95 -6.47
C ALA A 104 -9.71 -2.37 -7.40
N HIS A 105 -10.11 -1.61 -8.41
CA HIS A 105 -9.23 -1.02 -9.40
C HIS A 105 -8.86 0.45 -9.12
N ASN A 106 -9.33 1.05 -8.02
CA ASN A 106 -9.16 2.47 -7.74
C ASN A 106 -9.69 3.37 -8.89
N GLN A 107 -10.80 2.97 -9.49
CA GLN A 107 -11.51 3.67 -10.56
C GLN A 107 -12.89 4.15 -10.10
N SER A 108 -13.13 4.22 -8.79
CA SER A 108 -14.44 4.52 -8.22
C SER A 108 -14.89 5.98 -8.37
N GLY A 109 -13.97 6.92 -8.50
CA GLY A 109 -14.27 8.35 -8.42
C GLY A 109 -14.50 8.86 -6.98
N LEU A 110 -14.48 8.00 -5.96
CA LEU A 110 -14.58 8.40 -4.57
C LEU A 110 -13.35 9.23 -4.15
N ARG A 111 -13.51 10.05 -3.11
CA ARG A 111 -12.39 10.77 -2.47
C ARG A 111 -11.87 9.94 -1.30
N ASP A 112 -10.55 10.00 -1.06
CA ASP A 112 -9.98 9.25 0.06
C ASP A 112 -10.48 9.79 1.41
N TYR A 113 -11.13 8.93 2.22
CA TYR A 113 -11.77 9.30 3.48
C TYR A 113 -10.79 9.85 4.51
N TRP A 114 -9.56 9.34 4.54
CA TRP A 114 -8.51 9.83 5.42
C TRP A 114 -8.00 11.20 4.98
N ALA A 115 -7.78 11.38 3.68
CA ALA A 115 -7.41 12.67 3.12
C ALA A 115 -8.51 13.73 3.39
N VAL A 116 -9.79 13.39 3.17
CA VAL A 116 -10.93 14.28 3.48
C VAL A 116 -10.91 14.68 4.96
N ALA A 117 -10.76 13.73 5.88
CA ALA A 117 -10.70 14.03 7.32
C ALA A 117 -9.56 15.00 7.66
N MET A 118 -8.36 14.77 7.11
CA MET A 118 -7.20 15.64 7.32
C MET A 118 -7.40 17.03 6.72
N LEU A 119 -7.97 17.14 5.53
CA LEU A 119 -8.27 18.39 4.88
C LEU A 119 -9.30 19.23 5.68
N HIS A 120 -10.20 18.55 6.42
CA HIS A 120 -11.13 19.19 7.35
C HIS A 120 -10.55 19.39 8.76
N GLY A 121 -9.25 19.25 8.95
CA GLY A 121 -8.56 19.61 10.18
C GLY A 121 -8.42 18.48 11.20
N ALA A 122 -8.65 17.22 10.81
CA ALA A 122 -8.35 16.10 11.71
C ALA A 122 -6.85 16.06 12.03
N PRO A 123 -6.45 16.03 13.32
CA PRO A 123 -5.05 15.98 13.69
C PRO A 123 -4.41 14.66 13.19
N VAL A 124 -3.18 14.74 12.67
CA VAL A 124 -2.44 13.55 12.16
C VAL A 124 -2.27 12.46 13.23
N GLU A 125 -2.11 12.86 14.49
CA GLU A 125 -2.00 11.95 15.64
C GLU A 125 -3.35 11.74 16.35
N GLY A 126 -4.43 12.38 15.85
CA GLY A 126 -5.76 12.26 16.40
C GLY A 126 -6.35 10.88 16.22
N PHE A 127 -7.34 10.58 17.06
CA PHE A 127 -8.10 9.33 16.92
C PHE A 127 -8.99 9.38 15.66
N PHE A 128 -8.82 8.38 14.80
CA PHE A 128 -9.64 8.15 13.62
C PHE A 128 -10.04 6.66 13.59
N GLY A 129 -11.09 6.37 14.33
CA GLY A 129 -11.59 5.02 14.53
C GLY A 129 -12.56 4.58 13.43
N ASP A 130 -13.18 3.43 13.66
CA ASP A 130 -14.17 2.85 12.76
C ASP A 130 -15.34 3.81 12.52
N ARG A 131 -15.91 4.37 13.58
CA ARG A 131 -17.06 5.29 13.51
C ARG A 131 -16.74 6.59 12.76
N GLU A 132 -15.55 7.15 12.99
CA GLU A 132 -15.09 8.36 12.32
C GLU A 132 -14.92 8.12 10.81
N GLY A 133 -14.32 6.97 10.43
CA GLY A 133 -14.18 6.54 9.05
C GLY A 133 -15.54 6.37 8.36
N ARG A 134 -16.46 5.61 8.96
CA ARG A 134 -17.82 5.41 8.43
C ARG A 134 -18.55 6.75 8.25
N ARG A 135 -18.46 7.66 9.22
CA ARG A 135 -19.12 8.97 9.12
C ARG A 135 -18.64 9.76 7.90
N VAL A 136 -17.36 9.69 7.54
CA VAL A 136 -16.84 10.37 6.34
C VAL A 136 -17.34 9.66 5.07
N ILE A 137 -17.35 8.34 5.06
CA ILE A 137 -17.83 7.54 3.93
C ILE A 137 -19.33 7.80 3.69
N ASP A 138 -20.15 7.69 4.73
CA ASP A 138 -21.60 7.90 4.66
C ASP A 138 -21.96 9.32 4.20
N GLY A 139 -21.09 10.30 4.47
CA GLY A 139 -21.26 11.69 4.05
C GLY A 139 -20.85 11.96 2.59
N THR A 140 -20.44 10.97 1.81
CA THR A 140 -20.04 11.14 0.42
C THR A 140 -21.24 11.48 -0.46
N ARG A 141 -21.21 12.63 -1.15
CA ARG A 141 -22.30 13.11 -2.01
C ARG A 141 -21.96 13.12 -3.49
N THR A 142 -20.69 13.31 -3.83
CA THR A 142 -20.24 13.48 -5.23
C THR A 142 -18.98 12.67 -5.49
N LEU A 143 -18.78 12.30 -6.75
CA LEU A 143 -17.57 11.65 -7.24
C LEU A 143 -16.62 12.69 -7.85
N GLN A 144 -15.32 12.38 -7.90
CA GLN A 144 -14.31 13.20 -8.58
C GLN A 144 -14.39 13.06 -10.10
N PHE A 145 -14.81 11.87 -10.55
CA PHE A 145 -14.99 11.50 -11.95
C PHE A 145 -15.94 10.30 -12.03
N GLN A 146 -16.50 10.05 -13.22
CA GLN A 146 -17.37 8.90 -13.42
C GLN A 146 -16.62 7.59 -13.23
N PRO A 147 -17.18 6.60 -12.51
CA PRO A 147 -16.55 5.32 -12.28
C PRO A 147 -16.06 4.65 -13.57
N GLY A 148 -14.84 4.14 -13.55
CA GLY A 148 -14.20 3.49 -14.70
C GLY A 148 -13.53 4.44 -15.71
N THR A 149 -13.58 5.77 -15.52
CA THR A 149 -13.01 6.71 -16.51
C THR A 149 -11.63 7.24 -16.15
N SER A 150 -11.19 7.07 -14.89
CA SER A 150 -9.90 7.57 -14.44
C SER A 150 -9.40 6.79 -13.23
N TYR A 151 -8.16 7.01 -12.86
CA TYR A 151 -7.52 6.45 -11.67
C TYR A 151 -7.39 7.49 -10.57
N SER A 152 -7.80 7.14 -9.38
CA SER A 152 -7.48 7.86 -8.15
C SER A 152 -7.26 6.87 -7.00
N TYR A 153 -6.12 6.97 -6.32
CA TYR A 153 -5.83 6.12 -5.18
C TYR A 153 -6.72 6.47 -3.99
N VAL A 154 -7.54 5.51 -3.54
CA VAL A 154 -8.56 5.71 -2.52
C VAL A 154 -8.56 4.55 -1.52
N ASN A 155 -8.23 4.83 -0.26
CA ASN A 155 -8.22 3.82 0.80
C ASN A 155 -9.62 3.29 1.10
N GLN A 156 -10.63 4.18 1.19
CA GLN A 156 -12.01 3.75 1.51
C GLN A 156 -12.58 2.71 0.53
N ASN A 157 -12.07 2.60 -0.70
CA ASN A 157 -12.49 1.55 -1.61
C ASN A 157 -12.31 0.16 -1.00
N PHE A 158 -11.15 -0.10 -0.45
CA PHE A 158 -10.81 -1.39 0.16
C PHE A 158 -11.38 -1.56 1.55
N ARG A 159 -11.65 -0.46 2.25
CA ARG A 159 -12.45 -0.47 3.47
C ARG A 159 -13.86 -0.92 3.16
N LEU A 160 -14.53 -0.34 2.17
CA LEU A 160 -15.86 -0.76 1.72
C LEU A 160 -15.89 -2.22 1.29
N LEU A 161 -14.90 -2.67 0.50
CA LEU A 161 -14.82 -4.08 0.11
C LEU A 161 -14.73 -5.00 1.32
N SER A 162 -13.88 -4.72 2.33
CA SER A 162 -13.80 -5.56 3.52
C SER A 162 -15.11 -5.58 4.32
N ASP A 163 -15.78 -4.45 4.47
CA ASP A 163 -17.06 -4.35 5.17
C ASP A 163 -18.18 -5.12 4.44
N ILE A 164 -18.23 -5.05 3.11
CA ILE A 164 -19.19 -5.78 2.27
C ILE A 164 -18.93 -7.29 2.36
N LEU A 165 -17.67 -7.72 2.32
CA LEU A 165 -17.29 -9.12 2.45
C LEU A 165 -17.70 -9.69 3.81
N GLU A 166 -17.57 -8.93 4.90
CA GLU A 166 -18.06 -9.31 6.22
C GLU A 166 -19.58 -9.52 6.23
N ASP A 167 -20.33 -8.54 5.70
CA ASP A 167 -21.80 -8.61 5.69
C ASP A 167 -22.34 -9.77 4.83
N ARG A 168 -21.76 -9.95 3.65
CA ARG A 168 -22.20 -11.02 2.71
C ARG A 168 -21.90 -12.42 3.22
N THR A 169 -20.85 -12.58 4.03
CA THR A 169 -20.43 -13.89 4.55
C THR A 169 -20.86 -14.14 5.98
N GLY A 170 -21.21 -13.11 6.75
CA GLY A 170 -21.47 -13.21 8.20
C GLY A 170 -20.20 -13.51 9.01
N ARG A 171 -19.00 -13.34 8.43
CA ARG A 171 -17.70 -13.63 9.05
C ARG A 171 -16.90 -12.35 9.14
N ASN A 172 -16.08 -12.20 10.20
CA ASN A 172 -15.19 -11.04 10.29
C ASN A 172 -14.04 -11.12 9.28
N PHE A 173 -13.51 -9.96 8.87
CA PHE A 173 -12.50 -9.88 7.82
C PHE A 173 -11.18 -10.58 8.19
N ALA A 174 -10.83 -10.64 9.49
CA ALA A 174 -9.68 -11.40 9.96
C ALA A 174 -9.84 -12.91 9.67
N GLU A 175 -11.02 -13.46 9.90
CA GLU A 175 -11.32 -14.87 9.57
C GLU A 175 -11.30 -15.12 8.06
N LEU A 176 -11.80 -14.17 7.27
CA LEU A 176 -11.77 -14.26 5.81
C LEU A 176 -10.32 -14.27 5.30
N LEU A 177 -9.48 -13.35 5.77
CA LEU A 177 -8.04 -13.36 5.46
C LEU A 177 -7.36 -14.68 5.86
N GLN A 178 -7.69 -15.17 7.06
CA GLN A 178 -7.09 -16.41 7.56
C GLN A 178 -7.42 -17.61 6.68
N THR A 179 -8.66 -17.74 6.26
CA THR A 179 -9.12 -18.94 5.52
C THR A 179 -8.84 -18.85 4.03
N SER A 180 -9.02 -17.68 3.42
CA SER A 180 -8.83 -17.50 1.98
C SER A 180 -7.36 -17.31 1.60
N ILE A 181 -6.54 -16.74 2.50
CA ILE A 181 -5.16 -16.37 2.17
C ILE A 181 -4.13 -17.00 3.10
N PHE A 182 -4.17 -16.67 4.41
CA PHE A 182 -3.02 -16.98 5.28
C PHE A 182 -2.78 -18.48 5.43
N ASN A 183 -3.82 -19.26 5.69
CA ASN A 183 -3.70 -20.72 5.81
C ASN A 183 -3.27 -21.39 4.49
N PRO A 184 -3.91 -21.13 3.33
CA PRO A 184 -3.51 -21.75 2.06
C PRO A 184 -2.08 -21.40 1.61
N VAL A 185 -1.62 -20.19 1.94
CA VAL A 185 -0.29 -19.69 1.57
C VAL A 185 0.79 -20.11 2.56
N GLY A 186 0.41 -20.42 3.81
CA GLY A 186 1.37 -20.68 4.90
C GLY A 186 1.93 -19.41 5.55
N MET A 187 1.15 -18.34 5.61
CA MET A 187 1.49 -17.09 6.32
C MET A 187 1.12 -17.24 7.81
N GLU A 188 1.98 -17.93 8.57
CA GLU A 188 1.67 -18.43 9.91
C GLU A 188 1.50 -17.33 10.98
N ARG A 189 2.15 -16.19 10.79
CA ARG A 189 2.09 -15.08 11.74
C ARG A 189 1.23 -13.91 11.28
N ALA A 190 0.76 -13.94 10.03
CA ALA A 190 -0.04 -12.88 9.46
C ALA A 190 -1.37 -12.71 10.22
N ILE A 191 -1.75 -11.47 10.45
CA ILE A 191 -2.96 -11.08 11.18
C ILE A 191 -3.61 -9.85 10.55
N LEU A 192 -4.88 -9.63 10.85
CA LEU A 192 -5.49 -8.31 10.72
C LEU A 192 -5.17 -7.49 11.97
N ALA A 193 -4.24 -6.56 11.86
CA ALA A 193 -3.86 -5.60 12.91
C ALA A 193 -4.58 -4.26 12.70
N ALA A 194 -5.91 -4.27 12.79
CA ALA A 194 -6.76 -3.12 12.42
C ALA A 194 -6.44 -1.87 13.26
N GLU A 195 -6.19 -2.03 14.55
CA GLU A 195 -5.81 -0.92 15.42
C GLU A 195 -4.32 -0.58 15.28
N THR A 196 -4.03 0.69 14.96
CA THR A 196 -2.65 1.10 14.62
C THR A 196 -1.78 1.52 15.81
N ARG A 197 -2.33 1.62 17.04
CA ARG A 197 -1.59 2.08 18.22
C ARG A 197 -0.42 1.19 18.62
N ALA A 198 -0.56 -0.11 18.46
CA ALA A 198 0.48 -1.07 18.84
C ALA A 198 0.49 -2.30 17.92
N MET A 199 1.62 -2.99 17.86
CA MET A 199 1.71 -4.35 17.32
C MET A 199 1.72 -5.36 18.49
N PRO A 200 1.06 -6.52 18.34
CA PRO A 200 0.90 -7.48 19.47
C PRO A 200 2.23 -8.09 19.96
N ASP A 201 3.25 -8.14 19.09
CA ASP A 201 4.60 -8.62 19.46
C ASP A 201 5.52 -7.51 20.02
N GLY A 202 5.02 -6.28 20.12
CA GLY A 202 5.76 -5.14 20.64
C GLY A 202 6.68 -4.46 19.64
N THR A 203 6.60 -4.79 18.35
CA THR A 203 7.31 -4.06 17.28
C THR A 203 6.79 -2.62 17.19
N VAL A 204 7.70 -1.66 17.01
CA VAL A 204 7.41 -0.23 17.00
C VAL A 204 7.89 0.40 15.70
N GLY A 205 7.09 1.31 15.14
CA GLY A 205 7.48 2.17 14.05
C GLY A 205 8.06 3.50 14.54
N TYR A 206 9.01 4.06 13.80
CA TYR A 206 9.79 5.23 14.23
C TYR A 206 9.74 6.37 13.21
N GLU A 207 9.69 7.57 13.74
CA GLU A 207 9.88 8.83 13.00
C GLU A 207 11.19 9.49 13.42
N GLY A 208 11.65 10.42 12.61
CA GLY A 208 12.88 11.17 12.83
C GLY A 208 13.95 10.86 11.80
N THR A 209 15.12 11.39 12.02
CA THR A 209 16.32 11.23 11.19
C THR A 209 17.52 10.92 12.07
N VAL A 210 18.66 10.63 11.46
CA VAL A 210 19.93 10.47 12.20
C VAL A 210 20.28 11.74 12.98
N GLU A 211 20.00 12.92 12.40
CA GLU A 211 20.32 14.21 13.02
C GLU A 211 19.34 14.57 14.14
N SER A 212 18.05 14.28 14.00
CA SER A 212 17.02 14.60 15.01
C SER A 212 16.85 13.51 16.06
N GLY A 213 17.43 12.34 15.83
CA GLY A 213 17.14 11.12 16.56
C GLY A 213 15.83 10.47 16.09
N PHE A 214 15.66 9.17 16.41
CA PHE A 214 14.45 8.41 16.15
C PHE A 214 13.59 8.34 17.40
N ARG A 215 12.26 8.47 17.21
CA ARG A 215 11.26 8.36 18.27
C ARG A 215 10.09 7.49 17.80
N PRO A 216 9.40 6.77 18.71
CA PRO A 216 8.19 6.05 18.37
C PRO A 216 7.15 6.94 17.68
N ALA A 217 6.61 6.47 16.57
CA ALA A 217 5.55 7.16 15.83
C ALA A 217 4.20 6.93 16.53
N VAL A 218 3.39 7.98 16.64
CA VAL A 218 2.04 7.90 17.19
C VAL A 218 1.04 7.68 16.08
N ASN A 219 0.28 6.60 16.17
CA ASN A 219 -0.80 6.26 15.22
C ASN A 219 -2.06 5.89 16.00
N ASN A 220 -3.21 6.44 15.62
CA ASN A 220 -4.50 6.21 16.26
C ASN A 220 -5.61 5.98 15.22
N ILE A 221 -5.32 5.17 14.21
CA ILE A 221 -6.22 4.92 13.09
C ILE A 221 -6.74 3.48 13.18
N TRP A 222 -7.98 3.27 12.73
CA TRP A 222 -8.55 1.95 12.51
C TRP A 222 -8.60 1.65 11.01
N TRP A 223 -7.84 0.64 10.58
CA TRP A 223 -7.77 0.19 9.19
C TRP A 223 -8.06 -1.31 9.08
N THR A 224 -8.83 -1.70 8.06
CA THR A 224 -9.16 -3.10 7.77
C THR A 224 -8.62 -3.51 6.40
N GLY A 225 -9.45 -3.69 5.40
CA GLY A 225 -9.07 -4.12 4.05
C GLY A 225 -8.20 -3.13 3.28
N ASP A 226 -8.14 -1.88 3.71
CA ASP A 226 -7.30 -0.84 3.10
C ASP A 226 -5.82 -0.89 3.55
N ALA A 227 -5.55 -1.20 4.84
CA ALA A 227 -4.18 -1.14 5.35
C ALA A 227 -3.93 -1.93 6.66
N GLY A 228 -4.82 -2.86 7.03
CA GLY A 228 -4.79 -3.55 8.32
C GLY A 228 -3.86 -4.75 8.42
N LEU A 229 -3.20 -5.19 7.35
CA LEU A 229 -2.33 -6.36 7.38
C LEU A 229 -1.11 -6.15 8.29
N GLY A 230 -0.97 -7.03 9.29
CA GLY A 230 0.27 -7.28 10.02
C GLY A 230 0.89 -8.58 9.52
N ALA A 231 2.13 -8.55 9.06
CA ALA A 231 2.84 -9.74 8.57
C ALA A 231 4.32 -9.68 8.91
N SER A 232 4.96 -10.82 9.03
CA SER A 232 6.40 -10.96 9.18
C SER A 232 7.12 -11.04 7.83
N LEU A 233 8.45 -10.96 7.83
CA LEU A 233 9.23 -11.22 6.61
C LEU A 233 9.01 -12.65 6.11
N ASP A 234 8.89 -13.62 7.02
CA ASP A 234 8.64 -15.02 6.66
C ASP A 234 7.27 -15.22 6.03
N ASP A 235 6.23 -14.52 6.50
CA ASP A 235 4.91 -14.52 5.87
C ASP A 235 4.97 -13.97 4.44
N MET A 236 5.71 -12.89 4.24
CA MET A 236 5.87 -12.31 2.89
C MET A 236 6.69 -13.22 1.97
N ILE A 237 7.69 -13.92 2.49
CA ILE A 237 8.42 -14.97 1.74
C ILE A 237 7.47 -16.09 1.34
N ALA A 238 6.60 -16.55 2.24
CA ALA A 238 5.59 -17.57 1.93
C ALA A 238 4.68 -17.10 0.78
N TRP A 239 4.21 -15.84 0.82
CA TRP A 239 3.43 -15.23 -0.26
C TRP A 239 4.18 -15.21 -1.60
N GLU A 240 5.43 -14.76 -1.63
CA GLU A 240 6.21 -14.70 -2.88
C GLU A 240 6.54 -16.11 -3.44
N ARG A 241 6.73 -17.11 -2.58
CA ARG A 241 6.88 -18.51 -3.00
C ARG A 241 5.56 -19.10 -3.52
N PHE A 242 4.43 -18.74 -2.91
CA PHE A 242 3.10 -19.13 -3.41
C PHE A 242 2.85 -18.58 -4.82
N ILE A 243 3.21 -17.31 -5.08
CA ILE A 243 3.13 -16.69 -6.41
C ILE A 243 3.91 -17.55 -7.44
N ASP A 244 5.14 -17.91 -7.11
CA ASP A 244 5.97 -18.72 -8.02
C ASP A 244 5.41 -20.13 -8.21
N ALA A 245 4.93 -20.75 -7.15
CA ALA A 245 4.40 -22.12 -7.19
C ALA A 245 3.09 -22.23 -8.01
N THR A 246 2.29 -21.15 -8.06
CA THR A 246 0.99 -21.13 -8.76
C THR A 246 1.03 -20.36 -10.08
N ARG A 247 2.21 -19.96 -10.57
CA ARG A 247 2.38 -19.12 -11.77
C ARG A 247 1.81 -19.73 -13.05
N ASP A 248 1.82 -21.06 -13.16
CA ASP A 248 1.39 -21.78 -14.37
C ASP A 248 -0.12 -22.12 -14.34
N ASP A 249 -0.83 -21.81 -13.25
CA ASP A 249 -2.28 -21.95 -13.13
C ASP A 249 -2.96 -20.65 -13.57
N PRO A 250 -3.61 -20.60 -14.73
CA PRO A 250 -4.26 -19.38 -15.22
C PRO A 250 -5.39 -18.89 -14.29
N ASP A 251 -6.01 -19.78 -13.53
CA ASP A 251 -7.04 -19.46 -12.54
C ASP A 251 -6.47 -19.26 -11.14
N GLY A 252 -5.15 -19.40 -11.00
CA GLY A 252 -4.42 -19.17 -9.76
C GLY A 252 -4.65 -17.77 -9.21
N LEU A 253 -4.79 -17.65 -7.89
CA LEU A 253 -5.17 -16.39 -7.23
C LEU A 253 -4.32 -15.20 -7.68
N TYR A 254 -3.00 -15.34 -7.71
CA TYR A 254 -2.13 -14.22 -8.10
C TYR A 254 -2.26 -13.87 -9.59
N ASN A 255 -2.45 -14.85 -10.47
CA ASN A 255 -2.67 -14.61 -11.89
C ASN A 255 -3.97 -13.83 -12.11
N ARG A 256 -5.03 -14.14 -11.37
CA ARG A 256 -6.29 -13.36 -11.37
C ARG A 256 -6.06 -11.93 -10.86
N LEU A 257 -5.32 -11.73 -9.75
CA LEU A 257 -4.96 -10.41 -9.22
C LEU A 257 -4.14 -9.58 -10.22
N THR A 258 -3.33 -10.24 -11.05
CA THR A 258 -2.49 -9.58 -12.04
C THR A 258 -3.12 -9.48 -13.43
N THR A 259 -4.39 -9.81 -13.61
CA THR A 259 -5.11 -9.60 -14.87
C THR A 259 -5.07 -8.10 -15.26
N PRO A 260 -4.64 -7.77 -16.50
CA PRO A 260 -4.66 -6.39 -16.98
C PRO A 260 -6.05 -5.76 -16.91
N VAL A 261 -6.10 -4.52 -16.45
CA VAL A 261 -7.33 -3.74 -16.31
C VAL A 261 -7.28 -2.55 -17.24
N THR A 262 -8.42 -2.16 -17.80
CA THR A 262 -8.57 -0.98 -18.64
C THR A 262 -9.56 0.02 -18.04
N PHE A 263 -9.50 1.25 -18.49
CA PHE A 263 -10.58 2.21 -18.34
C PHE A 263 -11.72 1.94 -19.32
N ARG A 264 -12.82 2.68 -19.22
CA ARG A 264 -14.00 2.55 -20.12
C ARG A 264 -13.69 2.81 -21.59
N ASP A 265 -12.68 3.64 -21.87
CA ASP A 265 -12.22 3.95 -23.23
C ASP A 265 -11.28 2.87 -23.82
N GLY A 266 -10.94 1.85 -23.03
CA GLY A 266 -10.04 0.76 -23.41
C GLY A 266 -8.56 1.05 -23.14
N GLU A 267 -8.19 2.24 -22.64
CA GLU A 267 -6.81 2.51 -22.25
C GLU A 267 -6.39 1.67 -21.05
N ALA A 268 -5.12 1.25 -21.03
CA ALA A 268 -4.58 0.43 -19.95
C ALA A 268 -4.53 1.20 -18.63
N ALA A 269 -5.10 0.64 -17.57
CA ALA A 269 -5.04 1.21 -16.24
C ALA A 269 -3.74 0.82 -15.51
N PRO A 270 -3.12 1.75 -14.77
CA PRO A 270 -1.86 1.50 -14.05
C PRO A 270 -2.06 0.71 -12.76
N TYR A 271 -3.31 0.36 -12.40
CA TYR A 271 -3.67 -0.26 -11.13
C TYR A 271 -4.88 -1.20 -11.30
N GLY A 272 -4.82 -2.35 -10.66
CA GLY A 272 -5.94 -3.32 -10.62
C GLY A 272 -5.77 -4.30 -9.48
N PHE A 273 -6.87 -4.68 -8.84
CA PHE A 273 -6.94 -5.64 -7.74
C PHE A 273 -5.88 -5.43 -6.64
N GLY A 274 -5.70 -4.17 -6.21
CA GLY A 274 -4.76 -3.86 -5.14
C GLY A 274 -3.28 -3.87 -5.57
N LEU A 275 -2.97 -3.87 -6.86
CA LEU A 275 -1.61 -3.90 -7.40
C LEU A 275 -1.37 -2.76 -8.40
N GLN A 276 -0.24 -2.10 -8.27
CA GLN A 276 0.30 -1.19 -9.28
C GLN A 276 1.01 -2.00 -10.38
N ARG A 277 0.92 -1.51 -11.61
CA ARG A 277 1.60 -2.05 -12.79
C ARG A 277 2.51 -0.99 -13.37
N THR A 278 3.73 -1.36 -13.65
CA THR A 278 4.72 -0.45 -14.24
C THR A 278 5.81 -1.26 -14.94
N SER A 279 6.71 -0.54 -15.62
CA SER A 279 7.94 -1.13 -16.14
C SER A 279 9.15 -0.58 -15.38
N LEU A 280 10.02 -1.47 -14.90
CA LEU A 280 11.29 -1.14 -14.28
C LEU A 280 12.41 -1.91 -14.99
N PHE A 281 13.46 -1.20 -15.39
CA PHE A 281 14.62 -1.79 -16.08
C PHE A 281 14.23 -2.64 -17.31
N GLY A 282 13.18 -2.21 -18.05
CA GLY A 282 12.67 -2.92 -19.21
C GLY A 282 11.92 -4.22 -18.89
N ARG A 283 11.44 -4.40 -17.68
CA ARG A 283 10.62 -5.55 -17.25
C ARG A 283 9.28 -5.05 -16.71
N ASP A 284 8.22 -5.78 -17.02
CA ASP A 284 6.90 -5.55 -16.43
C ASP A 284 6.91 -5.99 -14.96
N VAL A 285 6.43 -5.11 -14.10
CA VAL A 285 6.45 -5.29 -12.65
C VAL A 285 5.05 -5.06 -12.09
N THR A 286 4.63 -5.98 -11.23
CA THR A 286 3.48 -5.78 -10.33
C THR A 286 4.00 -5.49 -8.94
N MET A 287 3.51 -4.43 -8.30
CA MET A 287 4.05 -3.98 -7.03
C MET A 287 3.01 -3.27 -6.18
N HIS A 288 3.31 -3.13 -4.90
CA HIS A 288 2.62 -2.18 -4.02
C HIS A 288 3.54 -1.74 -2.88
N GLY A 289 3.42 -0.47 -2.51
CA GLY A 289 4.06 0.08 -1.32
C GLY A 289 3.12 0.12 -0.12
N GLY A 290 3.68 0.15 1.07
CA GLY A 290 2.96 0.38 2.31
C GLY A 290 3.54 1.58 3.06
N ALA A 291 2.68 2.46 3.55
CA ALA A 291 3.08 3.66 4.26
C ALA A 291 2.13 4.00 5.42
N LEU A 292 2.70 4.20 6.58
CA LEU A 292 2.12 4.81 7.76
C LEU A 292 3.25 5.55 8.48
N ARG A 293 2.93 6.44 9.40
CA ARG A 293 3.95 7.05 10.25
C ARG A 293 4.74 5.97 10.99
N GLY A 294 6.05 5.98 10.82
CA GLY A 294 6.97 4.97 11.38
C GLY A 294 7.10 3.67 10.57
N TRP A 295 6.36 3.49 9.47
CA TRP A 295 6.35 2.24 8.71
C TRP A 295 6.46 2.51 7.21
N ARG A 296 7.36 1.81 6.56
CA ARG A 296 7.51 1.79 5.09
C ARG A 296 7.78 0.38 4.62
N SER A 297 6.97 -0.12 3.73
CA SER A 297 7.18 -1.40 3.08
C SER A 297 7.06 -1.27 1.57
N HIS A 298 7.68 -2.17 0.86
CA HIS A 298 7.50 -2.30 -0.58
C HIS A 298 7.72 -3.74 -1.00
N ARG A 299 6.79 -4.27 -1.79
CA ARG A 299 6.94 -5.54 -2.47
C ARG A 299 6.83 -5.33 -3.97
N LEU A 300 7.61 -6.07 -4.75
CA LEU A 300 7.52 -6.12 -6.21
C LEU A 300 7.78 -7.52 -6.71
N HIS A 301 7.16 -7.84 -7.85
CA HIS A 301 7.32 -9.10 -8.55
C HIS A 301 7.54 -8.88 -10.04
N VAL A 302 8.52 -9.56 -10.62
CA VAL A 302 8.85 -9.57 -12.04
C VAL A 302 8.60 -10.98 -12.57
N ALA A 303 7.41 -11.19 -13.16
CA ALA A 303 6.97 -12.52 -13.59
C ALA A 303 7.92 -13.16 -14.63
N SER A 304 8.42 -12.38 -15.60
CA SER A 304 9.36 -12.86 -16.62
C SER A 304 10.71 -13.35 -16.07
N GLU A 305 11.07 -12.89 -14.86
CA GLU A 305 12.31 -13.29 -14.18
C GLU A 305 12.05 -14.23 -13.01
N ARG A 306 10.77 -14.55 -12.71
CA ARG A 306 10.35 -15.30 -11.50
C ARG A 306 11.00 -14.75 -10.24
N LEU A 307 11.04 -13.42 -10.12
CA LEU A 307 11.81 -12.67 -9.13
C LEU A 307 10.92 -11.77 -8.33
N SER A 308 10.99 -11.88 -7.02
CA SER A 308 10.32 -11.01 -6.07
C SER A 308 11.30 -10.35 -5.11
N VAL A 309 10.99 -9.11 -4.72
CA VAL A 309 11.72 -8.37 -3.70
C VAL A 309 10.74 -7.81 -2.69
N VAL A 310 11.03 -7.98 -1.40
CA VAL A 310 10.28 -7.40 -0.28
C VAL A 310 11.25 -6.60 0.59
N VAL A 311 10.88 -5.35 0.91
CA VAL A 311 11.63 -4.48 1.83
C VAL A 311 10.68 -3.93 2.87
N MET A 312 11.10 -3.94 4.14
CA MET A 312 10.31 -3.49 5.29
C MET A 312 11.22 -2.65 6.20
N PHE A 313 10.83 -1.39 6.46
CA PHE A 313 11.52 -0.46 7.35
C PHE A 313 10.58 0.02 8.45
N ASN A 314 10.89 -0.24 9.71
CA ASN A 314 10.15 0.37 10.83
C ASN A 314 10.57 1.83 11.07
N HIS A 315 10.80 2.56 10.00
CA HIS A 315 11.10 3.99 9.95
C HIS A 315 10.68 4.60 8.61
N MET A 316 10.91 5.91 8.42
CA MET A 316 10.35 6.68 7.31
C MET A 316 11.16 6.64 6.01
N SER A 317 12.26 5.88 5.94
CA SER A 317 13.07 5.78 4.71
C SER A 317 12.31 5.12 3.55
N PRO A 318 12.56 5.51 2.29
CA PRO A 318 11.77 5.10 1.13
C PRO A 318 12.04 3.63 0.75
N ALA A 319 11.22 2.70 1.23
CA ALA A 319 11.34 1.26 0.94
C ALA A 319 11.24 0.94 -0.56
N GLN A 320 10.49 1.75 -1.34
CA GLN A 320 10.41 1.62 -2.79
C GLN A 320 11.78 1.81 -3.46
N VAL A 321 12.54 2.80 -3.03
CA VAL A 321 13.89 3.06 -3.56
C VAL A 321 14.81 1.90 -3.23
N ALA A 322 14.76 1.40 -2.00
CA ALA A 322 15.54 0.23 -1.58
C ALA A 322 15.18 -1.03 -2.39
N ALA A 323 13.89 -1.31 -2.57
CA ALA A 323 13.43 -2.44 -3.38
C ALA A 323 13.90 -2.33 -4.84
N GLY A 324 13.85 -1.13 -5.44
CA GLY A 324 14.40 -0.88 -6.78
C GLY A 324 15.90 -1.11 -6.87
N GLN A 325 16.68 -0.73 -5.85
CA GLN A 325 18.13 -1.00 -5.80
C GLN A 325 18.44 -2.50 -5.70
N ILE A 326 17.68 -3.25 -4.89
CA ILE A 326 17.82 -4.70 -4.78
C ILE A 326 17.41 -5.38 -6.11
N LEU A 327 16.33 -4.92 -6.75
CA LEU A 327 15.93 -5.42 -8.08
C LEU A 327 17.02 -5.19 -9.12
N ALA A 328 17.59 -3.98 -9.19
CA ALA A 328 18.67 -3.66 -10.11
C ALA A 328 19.91 -4.56 -9.89
N ALA A 329 20.28 -4.79 -8.62
CA ALA A 329 21.35 -5.70 -8.26
C ALA A 329 21.06 -7.15 -8.67
N ALA A 330 19.81 -7.62 -8.47
CA ALA A 330 19.38 -8.94 -8.89
C ALA A 330 19.47 -9.12 -10.41
N LEU A 331 19.02 -8.12 -11.17
CA LEU A 331 19.06 -8.12 -12.63
C LEU A 331 20.46 -7.84 -13.21
N GLY A 332 21.41 -7.37 -12.40
CA GLY A 332 22.76 -7.01 -12.84
C GLY A 332 22.79 -5.75 -13.72
N VAL A 333 21.88 -4.82 -13.46
CA VAL A 333 21.78 -3.55 -14.18
C VAL A 333 22.07 -2.36 -13.24
N PRO A 334 22.55 -1.20 -13.76
CA PRO A 334 22.74 -0.03 -12.94
C PRO A 334 21.39 0.48 -12.40
N TYR A 335 21.39 0.92 -11.13
CA TYR A 335 20.26 1.64 -10.56
C TYR A 335 20.39 3.13 -10.84
N GLU A 336 19.46 3.65 -11.63
CA GLU A 336 19.34 5.08 -11.85
C GLU A 336 18.20 5.63 -10.98
N PRO A 337 18.49 6.54 -10.02
CA PRO A 337 17.41 7.13 -9.23
C PRO A 337 16.48 7.95 -10.13
N HIS A 338 15.18 7.77 -9.91
CA HIS A 338 14.18 8.58 -10.59
C HIS A 338 14.47 10.07 -10.35
N ARG A 339 14.70 10.84 -11.40
CA ARG A 339 14.83 12.29 -11.31
C ARG A 339 13.43 12.89 -11.24
N PRO A 340 13.11 13.68 -10.20
CA PRO A 340 11.83 14.38 -10.15
C PRO A 340 11.66 15.20 -11.42
N THR A 341 10.60 14.98 -12.16
CA THR A 341 10.19 15.88 -13.23
C THR A 341 9.65 17.16 -12.60
N GLN A 342 9.98 18.30 -13.17
CA GLN A 342 9.36 19.56 -12.77
C GLN A 342 7.86 19.46 -13.06
N PRO A 343 6.98 19.82 -12.09
CA PRO A 343 5.55 19.88 -12.37
C PRO A 343 5.27 20.83 -13.55
N PRO A 344 4.27 20.54 -14.38
CA PRO A 344 3.82 21.46 -15.42
C PRO A 344 3.49 22.83 -14.84
N HIS A 345 3.74 23.89 -15.60
CA HIS A 345 3.61 25.29 -15.13
C HIS A 345 2.16 25.65 -14.75
N ASP A 346 1.18 25.00 -15.34
CA ASP A 346 -0.24 25.17 -15.08
C ASP A 346 -0.70 24.52 -13.75
N LEU A 347 0.15 23.72 -13.11
CA LEU A 347 -0.08 23.23 -11.74
C LEU A 347 0.25 24.28 -10.66
N TYR A 348 0.88 25.41 -11.01
CA TYR A 348 1.12 26.48 -10.04
C TYR A 348 -0.04 27.47 -10.02
N GLY A 349 -0.54 27.77 -8.84
CA GLY A 349 -1.64 28.72 -8.68
C GLY A 349 -2.51 28.43 -7.46
N THR A 350 -3.62 29.15 -7.38
CA THR A 350 -4.63 28.96 -6.34
C THR A 350 -5.83 28.26 -6.95
N PHE A 351 -6.28 27.17 -6.32
CA PHE A 351 -7.35 26.31 -6.76
C PHE A 351 -8.47 26.27 -5.71
N LEU A 352 -9.72 26.29 -6.17
CA LEU A 352 -10.91 26.13 -5.35
C LEU A 352 -11.66 24.88 -5.81
N ALA A 353 -11.82 23.92 -4.92
CA ALA A 353 -12.74 22.80 -5.11
C ALA A 353 -14.16 23.28 -4.77
N ARG A 354 -14.99 23.56 -5.78
CA ARG A 354 -16.33 24.15 -5.58
C ARG A 354 -17.26 23.25 -4.77
N GLU A 355 -17.13 21.94 -4.92
CA GLU A 355 -17.96 20.94 -4.24
C GLU A 355 -17.67 20.87 -2.74
N THR A 356 -16.44 21.11 -2.33
CA THR A 356 -16.00 21.00 -0.92
C THR A 356 -15.75 22.34 -0.26
N GLY A 357 -15.66 23.43 -1.04
CA GLY A 357 -15.26 24.76 -0.55
C GLY A 357 -13.78 24.84 -0.11
N LEU A 358 -12.98 23.79 -0.35
CA LEU A 358 -11.57 23.77 0.02
C LEU A 358 -10.74 24.53 -1.01
N SER A 359 -9.83 25.36 -0.53
CA SER A 359 -8.88 26.09 -1.36
C SER A 359 -7.46 25.61 -1.09
N ALA A 360 -6.67 25.53 -2.15
CA ALA A 360 -5.28 25.16 -2.07
C ALA A 360 -4.41 26.04 -2.99
N ARG A 361 -3.18 26.29 -2.60
CA ARG A 361 -2.16 26.93 -3.43
C ARG A 361 -1.03 25.98 -3.69
N THR A 362 -0.60 25.89 -4.94
CA THR A 362 0.62 25.19 -5.33
C THR A 362 1.70 26.20 -5.70
N GLU A 363 2.89 25.97 -5.18
CA GLU A 363 4.04 26.85 -5.37
C GLU A 363 5.29 26.02 -5.75
N PRO A 364 6.22 26.57 -6.55
CA PRO A 364 7.49 25.91 -6.81
C PRO A 364 8.25 25.59 -5.52
N ALA A 365 8.85 24.40 -5.46
CA ALA A 365 9.75 24.01 -4.39
C ALA A 365 11.06 23.46 -4.97
N PRO A 366 12.18 23.43 -4.20
CA PRO A 366 13.48 22.96 -4.70
C PRO A 366 13.47 21.55 -5.29
N ARG A 367 12.51 20.73 -4.90
CA ARG A 367 12.32 19.34 -5.36
C ARG A 367 10.88 19.06 -5.80
N GLY A 368 10.32 19.91 -6.68
CA GLY A 368 8.97 19.75 -7.21
C GLY A 368 8.05 20.91 -6.86
N ALA A 369 6.92 20.65 -6.20
CA ALA A 369 5.95 21.65 -5.79
C ALA A 369 5.57 21.46 -4.31
N THR A 370 5.20 22.56 -3.66
CA THR A 370 4.54 22.55 -2.35
C THR A 370 3.06 22.78 -2.55
N LEU A 371 2.23 21.95 -1.95
CA LEU A 371 0.78 22.15 -1.83
C LEU A 371 0.50 22.72 -0.44
N ARG A 372 -0.13 23.91 -0.39
CA ARG A 372 -0.60 24.54 0.84
C ARG A 372 -2.12 24.63 0.81
N LEU A 373 -2.78 24.13 1.83
CA LEU A 373 -4.20 24.41 2.06
C LEU A 373 -4.35 25.85 2.55
N LEU A 374 -5.31 26.54 1.97
CA LEU A 374 -5.68 27.89 2.40
C LEU A 374 -6.84 27.78 3.39
N LEU A 375 -6.61 28.25 4.60
CA LEU A 375 -7.65 28.42 5.60
C LEU A 375 -8.38 29.76 5.38
N VAL A 376 -9.58 29.91 5.91
CA VAL A 376 -10.38 31.16 5.78
C VAL A 376 -9.59 32.44 6.13
N PRO A 377 -8.72 32.46 7.17
CA PRO A 377 -7.88 33.63 7.44
C PRO A 377 -6.88 33.97 6.33
N ASP A 378 -6.41 32.96 5.57
CA ASP A 378 -5.45 33.15 4.46
C ASP A 378 -6.16 33.63 3.17
N MET A 379 -7.49 33.69 3.16
CA MET A 379 -8.29 34.11 1.99
C MET A 379 -8.71 35.59 2.08
N THR A 380 -8.47 36.23 3.20
CA THR A 380 -8.89 37.62 3.49
C THR A 380 -7.77 38.64 3.43
N ASP A 381 -6.55 38.23 3.11
CA ASP A 381 -5.37 39.12 2.94
C ASP A 381 -5.09 39.43 1.46
#